data_089646d6f0a76d7786200ee0f78d74bc
#
_entry.id   089646d6f0a76d7786200ee0f78d74bc
#
_cell.length_a   1.000
_cell.length_b   1.000
_cell.length_c   1.000
_cell.angle_alpha   90.00
_cell.angle_beta   90.00
_cell.angle_gamma   90.00
#
_symmetry.space_group_name_H-M   'P 1'
#
loop_
_entity.id
_entity.type
_entity.pdbx_description
1 polymer ?
#
loop_
_entity_poly.entity_id
_entity_poly.type
_entity_poly.pdbx_seq_one_letter_code
_entity_poly.pdbx_strand_id
1 'polypeptide(L)'
;TTGVLYVLDEPSIGLHPSNIVGLNAVMHDLIKDGNSVLLVDHDTQILSEADWVIEMGPEAGAGGGYVIAEGTIPEITKNPASMIGPFLAQKTNLPVREQTHAENMFDLGVIHLSTNAIHTVKPLEVDIPKGRLTVVTGVSGSGKTTMVLESLIPGLEAALNGETLPEHVKNVSAEGISHVKLIDASPIGINIRSTVATYANVHDELRKIYAKTDDAKRMKYKAKDFSYNTGNLRCPACDGTGQITLDVQFLPDVDVVCPECKGSRYAKAAWQVCYEKEPGKRYSLPQMMAMDVNTALQAAGDWKVV
;
A
#
# COMPACT_ATOMS: atom_id res chain seq x y z
N THR A 1 -0.10 35.09 -10.70
CA THR A 1 1.03 35.16 -9.74
C THR A 1 2.25 34.59 -10.41
N THR A 2 3.37 35.31 -10.41
CA THR A 2 4.65 34.90 -10.96
C THR A 2 5.64 34.64 -9.82
N GLY A 3 6.66 33.80 -10.04
CA GLY A 3 7.70 33.52 -9.05
C GLY A 3 7.28 32.58 -7.93
N VAL A 4 6.27 31.75 -8.15
CA VAL A 4 5.79 30.72 -7.22
C VAL A 4 6.46 29.39 -7.55
N LEU A 5 6.87 28.65 -6.53
CA LEU A 5 7.23 27.24 -6.64
C LEU A 5 6.01 26.38 -6.28
N TYR A 6 5.49 25.65 -7.25
CA TYR A 6 4.45 24.64 -7.05
C TYR A 6 5.12 23.30 -6.78
N VAL A 7 4.76 22.66 -5.68
CA VAL A 7 5.23 21.29 -5.34
C VAL A 7 4.03 20.36 -5.42
N LEU A 8 4.13 19.36 -6.29
CA LEU A 8 3.09 18.37 -6.54
C LEU A 8 3.63 16.99 -6.21
N ASP A 9 2.98 16.29 -5.29
CA ASP A 9 3.35 14.95 -4.85
C ASP A 9 2.37 13.93 -5.45
N GLU A 10 2.88 13.08 -6.35
CA GLU A 10 2.16 12.01 -7.07
C GLU A 10 0.81 12.44 -7.69
N PRO A 11 0.73 13.55 -8.42
CA PRO A 11 -0.55 14.04 -8.97
C PRO A 11 -1.12 13.12 -10.06
N SER A 12 -0.36 12.16 -10.59
CA SER A 12 -0.83 11.18 -11.58
C SER A 12 -1.69 10.07 -10.99
N ILE A 13 -1.65 9.88 -9.66
CA ILE A 13 -2.32 8.73 -9.03
C ILE A 13 -3.81 8.66 -9.42
N GLY A 14 -4.21 7.51 -9.99
CA GLY A 14 -5.59 7.24 -10.39
C GLY A 14 -6.06 7.99 -11.63
N LEU A 15 -5.20 8.76 -12.30
CA LEU A 15 -5.53 9.41 -13.55
C LEU A 15 -5.50 8.44 -14.73
N HIS A 16 -6.47 8.59 -15.62
CA HIS A 16 -6.41 7.95 -16.93
C HIS A 16 -5.39 8.70 -17.82
N PRO A 17 -4.67 8.04 -18.76
CA PRO A 17 -3.70 8.69 -19.65
C PRO A 17 -4.20 9.97 -20.33
N SER A 18 -5.48 10.02 -20.73
CA SER A 18 -6.07 11.23 -21.31
C SER A 18 -6.10 12.43 -20.33
N ASN A 19 -6.17 12.18 -19.03
CA ASN A 19 -6.18 13.23 -18.02
C ASN A 19 -4.75 13.70 -17.70
N ILE A 20 -3.75 12.83 -17.89
CA ILE A 20 -2.33 13.20 -17.77
C ILE A 20 -1.97 14.28 -18.80
N VAL A 21 -2.49 14.18 -20.02
CA VAL A 21 -2.31 15.24 -21.04
C VAL A 21 -2.81 16.61 -20.54
N GLY A 22 -3.98 16.62 -19.88
CA GLY A 22 -4.51 17.85 -19.29
C GLY A 22 -3.65 18.38 -18.12
N LEU A 23 -3.14 17.48 -17.25
CA LEU A 23 -2.25 17.83 -16.16
C LEU A 23 -0.94 18.44 -16.68
N ASN A 24 -0.33 17.82 -17.69
CA ASN A 24 0.89 18.35 -18.35
C ASN A 24 0.64 19.74 -18.92
N ALA A 25 -0.49 19.97 -19.58
CA ALA A 25 -0.83 21.29 -20.11
C ALA A 25 -0.92 22.36 -19.01
N VAL A 26 -1.53 22.05 -17.87
CA VAL A 26 -1.60 22.97 -16.72
C VAL A 26 -0.21 23.28 -16.18
N MET A 27 0.68 22.27 -16.03
CA MET A 27 2.05 22.50 -15.57
C MET A 27 2.83 23.39 -16.53
N HIS A 28 2.70 23.18 -17.84
CA HIS A 28 3.33 24.04 -18.84
C HIS A 28 2.81 25.49 -18.80
N ASP A 29 1.51 25.69 -18.56
CA ASP A 29 0.95 27.05 -18.42
C ASP A 29 1.49 27.74 -17.17
N LEU A 30 1.63 27.03 -16.03
CA LEU A 30 2.26 27.58 -14.83
C LEU A 30 3.71 28.02 -15.09
N ILE A 31 4.49 27.23 -15.83
CA ILE A 31 5.87 27.57 -16.19
C ILE A 31 5.91 28.80 -17.12
N LYS A 32 5.06 28.84 -18.12
CA LYS A 32 4.96 30.01 -19.03
C LYS A 32 4.61 31.30 -18.29
N ASP A 33 3.84 31.21 -17.21
CA ASP A 33 3.47 32.35 -16.37
C ASP A 33 4.62 32.77 -15.41
N GLY A 34 5.84 32.23 -15.58
CA GLY A 34 7.03 32.59 -14.82
C GLY A 34 7.10 31.93 -13.44
N ASN A 35 6.50 30.76 -13.27
CA ASN A 35 6.56 29.96 -12.07
C ASN A 35 7.51 28.76 -12.25
N SER A 36 7.76 28.03 -11.17
CA SER A 36 8.50 26.76 -11.17
C SER A 36 7.60 25.65 -10.67
N VAL A 37 7.76 24.46 -11.24
CA VAL A 37 7.04 23.25 -10.80
C VAL A 37 8.05 22.20 -10.38
N LEU A 38 7.94 21.73 -9.15
CA LEU A 38 8.65 20.55 -8.62
C LEU A 38 7.63 19.42 -8.49
N LEU A 39 7.90 18.35 -9.20
CA LEU A 39 7.00 17.20 -9.26
C LEU A 39 7.68 15.97 -8.68
N VAL A 40 6.99 15.24 -7.80
CA VAL A 40 7.35 13.89 -7.38
C VAL A 40 6.39 12.95 -8.08
N ASP A 41 6.87 12.12 -9.00
CA ASP A 41 6.04 11.16 -9.74
C ASP A 41 6.90 10.04 -10.33
N HIS A 42 6.27 8.97 -10.79
CA HIS A 42 6.92 7.84 -11.44
C HIS A 42 6.29 7.49 -12.81
N ASP A 43 5.25 8.21 -13.22
CA ASP A 43 4.61 8.00 -14.53
C ASP A 43 5.50 8.54 -15.66
N THR A 44 5.90 7.65 -16.57
CA THR A 44 6.81 8.01 -17.68
C THR A 44 6.23 9.02 -18.65
N GLN A 45 4.89 9.15 -18.77
CA GLN A 45 4.25 10.15 -19.61
C GLN A 45 4.41 11.58 -19.04
N ILE A 46 4.48 11.68 -17.69
CA ILE A 46 4.76 12.95 -17.02
C ILE A 46 6.25 13.23 -17.01
N LEU A 47 7.04 12.23 -16.62
CA LEU A 47 8.51 12.37 -16.54
C LEU A 47 9.12 12.80 -17.88
N SER A 48 8.57 12.33 -19.00
CA SER A 48 9.06 12.68 -20.34
C SER A 48 8.91 14.18 -20.68
N GLU A 49 8.05 14.90 -19.99
CA GLU A 49 7.83 16.36 -20.18
C GLU A 49 8.73 17.22 -19.28
N ALA A 50 9.53 16.60 -18.39
CA ALA A 50 10.37 17.32 -17.46
C ALA A 50 11.62 17.91 -18.15
N ASP A 51 11.99 19.13 -17.77
CA ASP A 51 13.26 19.76 -18.18
C ASP A 51 14.44 19.15 -17.46
N TRP A 52 14.26 18.76 -16.18
CA TRP A 52 15.29 18.20 -15.32
C TRP A 52 14.71 17.10 -14.43
N VAL A 53 15.41 15.98 -14.34
CA VAL A 53 15.03 14.85 -13.50
C VAL A 53 16.10 14.65 -12.42
N ILE A 54 15.66 14.39 -11.19
CA ILE A 54 16.47 13.94 -10.07
C ILE A 54 15.94 12.57 -9.66
N GLU A 55 16.75 11.53 -9.80
CA GLU A 55 16.37 10.17 -9.47
C GLU A 55 16.95 9.74 -8.13
N MET A 56 16.08 9.34 -7.21
CA MET A 56 16.43 8.84 -5.89
C MET A 56 16.45 7.31 -5.89
N GLY A 57 17.40 6.73 -5.14
CA GLY A 57 17.53 5.27 -5.05
C GLY A 57 18.76 4.83 -4.27
N PRO A 58 19.35 3.62 -4.58
CA PRO A 58 18.84 2.65 -5.55
C PRO A 58 17.67 1.80 -5.04
N GLU A 59 17.47 1.71 -3.73
CA GLU A 59 16.49 0.86 -3.07
C GLU A 59 15.63 1.67 -2.10
N ALA A 60 14.62 1.02 -1.52
CA ALA A 60 13.83 1.60 -0.43
C ALA A 60 14.53 1.37 0.93
N GLY A 61 14.17 2.19 1.94
CA GLY A 61 14.68 2.05 3.31
C GLY A 61 16.17 2.33 3.44
N ALA A 62 16.88 1.51 4.19
CA ALA A 62 18.30 1.72 4.51
C ALA A 62 19.24 1.66 3.29
N GLY A 63 18.84 1.00 2.22
CA GLY A 63 19.60 0.92 0.97
C GLY A 63 19.36 2.09 0.00
N GLY A 64 18.43 2.97 0.32
CA GLY A 64 18.03 4.11 -0.50
C GLY A 64 18.48 5.46 0.05
N GLY A 65 17.84 6.52 -0.43
CA GLY A 65 18.06 7.88 0.05
C GLY A 65 19.21 8.62 -0.62
N TYR A 66 19.74 8.09 -1.72
CA TYR A 66 20.80 8.73 -2.50
C TYR A 66 20.22 9.29 -3.81
N VAL A 67 20.82 10.38 -4.32
CA VAL A 67 20.64 10.77 -5.72
C VAL A 67 21.52 9.87 -6.56
N ILE A 68 20.91 9.01 -7.39
CA ILE A 68 21.63 8.05 -8.24
C ILE A 68 21.84 8.54 -9.66
N ALA A 69 20.97 9.45 -10.12
CA ALA A 69 21.08 10.11 -11.41
C ALA A 69 20.41 11.48 -11.35
N GLU A 70 20.94 12.45 -12.09
CA GLU A 70 20.28 13.74 -12.35
C GLU A 70 20.67 14.25 -13.73
N GLY A 71 19.77 15.02 -14.35
CA GLY A 71 20.00 15.59 -15.68
C GLY A 71 18.73 15.76 -16.49
N THR A 72 18.93 16.15 -17.75
CA THR A 72 17.88 16.17 -18.78
C THR A 72 17.44 14.76 -19.15
N ILE A 73 16.28 14.61 -19.75
CA ILE A 73 15.75 13.31 -20.21
C ILE A 73 16.77 12.54 -21.09
N PRO A 74 17.47 13.18 -22.08
CA PRO A 74 18.49 12.50 -22.87
C PRO A 74 19.70 12.02 -22.05
N GLU A 75 20.07 12.72 -20.97
CA GLU A 75 21.16 12.32 -20.09
C GLU A 75 20.74 11.15 -19.20
N ILE A 76 19.56 11.22 -18.59
CA ILE A 76 18.98 10.13 -17.77
C ILE A 76 18.86 8.84 -18.58
N THR A 77 18.35 8.90 -19.81
CA THR A 77 18.18 7.72 -20.67
C THR A 77 19.51 7.04 -21.06
N LYS A 78 20.63 7.75 -20.97
CA LYS A 78 21.97 7.22 -21.27
C LYS A 78 22.76 6.85 -20.00
N ASN A 79 22.30 7.27 -18.83
CA ASN A 79 23.00 7.04 -17.58
C ASN A 79 22.83 5.57 -17.12
N PRO A 80 23.91 4.79 -17.03
CA PRO A 80 23.81 3.39 -16.62
C PRO A 80 23.40 3.19 -15.16
N ALA A 81 23.51 4.22 -14.31
CA ALA A 81 23.07 4.18 -12.93
C ALA A 81 21.55 4.47 -12.79
N SER A 82 20.93 5.03 -13.83
CA SER A 82 19.50 5.33 -13.80
C SER A 82 18.65 4.08 -13.93
N MET A 83 17.73 3.89 -13.00
CA MET A 83 16.72 2.82 -13.03
C MET A 83 15.55 3.19 -13.92
N ILE A 84 15.16 4.47 -14.00
CA ILE A 84 14.04 4.95 -14.82
C ILE A 84 14.44 5.18 -16.29
N GLY A 85 15.72 5.41 -16.54
CA GLY A 85 16.27 5.72 -17.88
C GLY A 85 15.88 4.70 -18.96
N PRO A 86 15.99 3.37 -18.74
CA PRO A 86 15.55 2.37 -19.70
C PRO A 86 14.06 2.44 -20.06
N PHE A 87 13.18 2.81 -19.10
CA PHE A 87 11.75 2.97 -19.31
C PHE A 87 11.45 4.24 -20.12
N LEU A 88 12.09 5.36 -19.81
CA LEU A 88 11.99 6.59 -20.58
C LEU A 88 12.49 6.40 -22.02
N ALA A 89 13.54 5.58 -22.20
CA ALA A 89 14.07 5.24 -23.52
C ALA A 89 13.19 4.25 -24.30
N GLN A 90 12.12 3.71 -23.71
CA GLN A 90 11.28 2.64 -24.25
C GLN A 90 12.07 1.39 -24.69
N LYS A 91 13.20 1.13 -24.02
CA LYS A 91 14.12 0.02 -24.32
C LYS A 91 13.97 -1.18 -23.38
N THR A 92 13.05 -1.12 -22.43
CA THR A 92 12.78 -2.22 -21.51
C THR A 92 12.01 -3.32 -22.24
N ASN A 93 12.64 -4.46 -22.41
CA ASN A 93 11.95 -5.69 -22.73
C ASN A 93 11.24 -6.16 -21.46
N LEU A 94 10.00 -5.70 -21.24
CA LEU A 94 9.15 -6.31 -20.24
C LEU A 94 8.95 -7.77 -20.63
N PRO A 95 9.11 -8.74 -19.69
CA PRO A 95 8.80 -10.12 -19.99
C PRO A 95 7.32 -10.21 -20.38
N VAL A 96 7.08 -10.47 -21.67
CA VAL A 96 5.72 -10.62 -22.19
C VAL A 96 5.25 -12.00 -21.77
N ARG A 97 4.25 -12.05 -20.88
CA ARG A 97 3.53 -13.27 -20.60
C ARG A 97 2.85 -13.76 -21.89
N GLU A 98 2.96 -15.04 -22.21
CA GLU A 98 2.18 -15.65 -23.26
C GLU A 98 0.67 -15.44 -22.96
N GLN A 99 -0.01 -14.77 -23.86
CA GLN A 99 -1.44 -14.49 -23.73
C GLN A 99 -2.24 -15.63 -24.34
N THR A 100 -3.37 -15.93 -23.72
CA THR A 100 -4.31 -16.90 -24.27
C THR A 100 -4.92 -16.35 -25.56
N HIS A 101 -4.96 -17.18 -26.61
CA HIS A 101 -5.63 -16.82 -27.87
C HIS A 101 -7.11 -16.48 -27.63
N ALA A 102 -7.65 -15.54 -28.42
CA ALA A 102 -9.02 -15.07 -28.26
C ALA A 102 -10.07 -16.19 -28.34
N GLU A 103 -9.85 -17.17 -29.18
CA GLU A 103 -10.71 -18.34 -29.33
C GLU A 103 -10.81 -19.23 -28.09
N ASN A 104 -9.75 -19.24 -27.25
CA ASN A 104 -9.66 -20.05 -26.04
C ASN A 104 -9.86 -19.21 -24.75
N MET A 105 -10.31 -17.96 -24.90
CA MET A 105 -10.40 -17.02 -23.77
C MET A 105 -11.33 -17.53 -22.68
N PHE A 106 -12.44 -18.14 -23.05
CA PHE A 106 -13.49 -18.61 -22.15
C PHE A 106 -13.49 -20.11 -21.87
N ASP A 107 -12.47 -20.86 -22.31
CA ASP A 107 -12.40 -22.33 -22.15
C ASP A 107 -12.47 -22.79 -20.69
N LEU A 108 -12.06 -21.97 -19.75
CA LEU A 108 -12.12 -22.26 -18.32
C LEU A 108 -13.44 -21.80 -17.67
N GLY A 109 -14.39 -21.32 -18.48
CA GLY A 109 -15.67 -20.81 -18.03
C GLY A 109 -15.74 -19.29 -17.92
N VAL A 110 -16.87 -18.80 -17.49
CA VAL A 110 -17.22 -17.38 -17.47
C VAL A 110 -17.75 -16.97 -16.09
N ILE A 111 -17.48 -15.73 -15.72
CA ILE A 111 -18.17 -15.00 -14.67
C ILE A 111 -19.10 -14.02 -15.40
N HIS A 112 -20.41 -14.24 -15.30
CA HIS A 112 -21.41 -13.41 -15.93
C HIS A 112 -21.98 -12.40 -14.95
N LEU A 113 -22.16 -11.15 -15.41
CA LEU A 113 -22.84 -10.09 -14.66
C LEU A 113 -23.84 -9.38 -15.56
N SER A 114 -25.09 -9.30 -15.11
CA SER A 114 -26.14 -8.50 -15.75
C SER A 114 -26.76 -7.56 -14.72
N THR A 115 -26.89 -6.27 -15.05
CA THR A 115 -27.44 -5.26 -14.13
C THR A 115 -28.51 -4.38 -14.79
N ASN A 116 -29.37 -3.81 -13.96
CA ASN A 116 -30.12 -2.60 -14.28
C ASN A 116 -29.21 -1.37 -14.23
N ALA A 117 -29.76 -0.21 -14.58
CA ALA A 117 -29.05 1.06 -14.39
C ALA A 117 -28.81 1.32 -12.89
N ILE A 118 -27.63 1.83 -12.56
CA ILE A 118 -27.27 2.28 -11.22
C ILE A 118 -26.42 3.56 -11.31
N HIS A 119 -26.77 4.60 -10.58
CA HIS A 119 -26.16 5.92 -10.68
C HIS A 119 -26.11 6.42 -12.13
N THR A 120 -24.94 6.67 -12.68
CA THR A 120 -24.72 7.06 -14.07
C THR A 120 -24.47 5.87 -15.02
N VAL A 121 -24.31 4.66 -14.46
CA VAL A 121 -24.03 3.44 -15.23
C VAL A 121 -25.32 2.92 -15.84
N LYS A 122 -25.32 2.74 -17.15
CA LYS A 122 -26.44 2.16 -17.89
C LYS A 122 -26.58 0.67 -17.59
N PRO A 123 -27.73 0.04 -17.89
CA PRO A 123 -27.84 -1.41 -17.83
C PRO A 123 -26.69 -2.04 -18.60
N LEU A 124 -26.02 -3.00 -18.01
CA LEU A 124 -24.89 -3.67 -18.63
C LEU A 124 -25.03 -5.19 -18.52
N GLU A 125 -24.38 -5.83 -19.45
CA GLU A 125 -24.21 -7.27 -19.50
C GLU A 125 -22.75 -7.54 -19.89
N VAL A 126 -22.01 -8.26 -19.03
CA VAL A 126 -20.57 -8.48 -19.22
C VAL A 126 -20.17 -9.89 -18.81
N ASP A 127 -19.37 -10.50 -19.63
CA ASP A 127 -18.72 -11.79 -19.41
C ASP A 127 -17.25 -11.61 -19.13
N ILE A 128 -16.79 -12.13 -17.99
CA ILE A 128 -15.41 -12.08 -17.54
C ILE A 128 -14.83 -13.49 -17.61
N PRO A 129 -13.76 -13.73 -18.36
CA PRO A 129 -13.20 -15.07 -18.52
C PRO A 129 -12.54 -15.54 -17.22
N LYS A 130 -12.85 -16.78 -16.81
CA LYS A 130 -12.23 -17.41 -15.64
C LYS A 130 -10.79 -17.83 -15.92
N GLY A 131 -9.98 -17.86 -14.86
CA GLY A 131 -8.57 -18.26 -14.96
C GLY A 131 -7.72 -17.32 -15.82
N ARG A 132 -8.14 -16.09 -16.02
CA ARG A 132 -7.46 -15.07 -16.82
C ARG A 132 -7.22 -13.80 -15.99
N LEU A 133 -6.26 -13.00 -16.41
CA LEU A 133 -6.09 -11.63 -15.91
C LEU A 133 -6.98 -10.72 -16.74
N THR A 134 -8.02 -10.18 -16.11
CA THR A 134 -8.94 -9.22 -16.74
C THR A 134 -8.72 -7.84 -16.14
N VAL A 135 -8.62 -6.84 -16.99
CA VAL A 135 -8.43 -5.43 -16.59
C VAL A 135 -9.67 -4.63 -16.98
N VAL A 136 -10.26 -3.92 -16.03
CA VAL A 136 -11.33 -2.95 -16.26
C VAL A 136 -10.72 -1.55 -16.34
N THR A 137 -10.83 -0.91 -17.50
CA THR A 137 -10.25 0.42 -17.75
C THR A 137 -11.31 1.41 -18.23
N GLY A 138 -10.95 2.68 -18.25
CA GLY A 138 -11.80 3.79 -18.71
C GLY A 138 -11.50 5.08 -17.95
N VAL A 139 -11.96 6.21 -18.46
CA VAL A 139 -11.76 7.52 -17.83
C VAL A 139 -12.34 7.59 -16.42
N SER A 140 -11.87 8.56 -15.62
CA SER A 140 -12.42 8.78 -14.27
C SER A 140 -13.92 9.06 -14.36
N GLY A 141 -14.69 8.46 -13.44
CA GLY A 141 -16.15 8.60 -13.44
C GLY A 141 -16.92 7.74 -14.48
N SER A 142 -16.23 6.87 -15.26
CA SER A 142 -16.91 6.02 -16.26
C SER A 142 -17.69 4.84 -15.67
N GLY A 143 -17.72 4.68 -14.35
CA GLY A 143 -18.50 3.64 -13.68
C GLY A 143 -17.74 2.34 -13.38
N LYS A 144 -16.39 2.31 -13.56
CA LYS A 144 -15.57 1.13 -13.23
C LYS A 144 -15.79 0.63 -11.80
N THR A 145 -15.72 1.53 -10.84
CA THR A 145 -15.92 1.24 -9.41
C THR A 145 -17.32 0.72 -9.16
N THR A 146 -18.34 1.35 -9.73
CA THR A 146 -19.72 0.94 -9.61
C THR A 146 -19.96 -0.47 -10.17
N MET A 147 -19.38 -0.77 -11.34
CA MET A 147 -19.51 -2.11 -11.93
C MET A 147 -18.83 -3.16 -11.05
N VAL A 148 -17.63 -2.91 -10.52
CA VAL A 148 -16.86 -3.92 -9.80
C VAL A 148 -17.24 -3.96 -8.32
N LEU A 149 -17.18 -2.82 -7.60
CA LEU A 149 -17.34 -2.81 -6.14
C LEU A 149 -18.81 -2.76 -5.68
N GLU A 150 -19.71 -2.17 -6.50
CA GLU A 150 -21.10 -2.04 -6.09
C GLU A 150 -22.00 -3.10 -6.76
N SER A 151 -21.57 -3.74 -7.86
CA SER A 151 -22.38 -4.71 -8.59
C SER A 151 -21.78 -6.11 -8.58
N LEU A 152 -20.57 -6.29 -9.14
CA LEU A 152 -19.97 -7.62 -9.31
C LEU A 152 -19.66 -8.29 -7.97
N ILE A 153 -18.92 -7.61 -7.09
CA ILE A 153 -18.48 -8.18 -5.81
C ILE A 153 -19.70 -8.49 -4.91
N PRO A 154 -20.59 -7.54 -4.60
CA PRO A 154 -21.76 -7.83 -3.77
C PRO A 154 -22.69 -8.87 -4.38
N GLY A 155 -22.81 -8.89 -5.72
CA GLY A 155 -23.60 -9.91 -6.41
C GLY A 155 -23.00 -11.31 -6.25
N LEU A 156 -21.67 -11.45 -6.42
CA LEU A 156 -20.99 -12.73 -6.23
C LEU A 156 -21.06 -13.20 -4.79
N GLU A 157 -20.83 -12.32 -3.81
CA GLU A 157 -20.91 -12.65 -2.39
C GLU A 157 -22.33 -13.13 -2.02
N ALA A 158 -23.36 -12.42 -2.46
CA ALA A 158 -24.74 -12.82 -2.26
C ALA A 158 -25.04 -14.20 -2.89
N ALA A 159 -24.61 -14.43 -4.12
CA ALA A 159 -24.80 -15.71 -4.80
C ALA A 159 -24.07 -16.85 -4.09
N LEU A 160 -22.84 -16.64 -3.60
CA LEU A 160 -22.07 -17.65 -2.87
C LEU A 160 -22.66 -17.97 -1.50
N ASN A 161 -23.24 -16.98 -0.83
CA ASN A 161 -23.85 -17.15 0.49
C ASN A 161 -25.32 -17.60 0.43
N GLY A 162 -25.93 -17.66 -0.75
CA GLY A 162 -27.37 -17.93 -0.92
C GLY A 162 -28.25 -16.77 -0.45
N GLU A 163 -27.75 -15.55 -0.49
CA GLU A 163 -28.44 -14.33 -0.11
C GLU A 163 -29.13 -13.67 -1.31
N THR A 164 -29.99 -12.69 -1.04
CA THR A 164 -30.65 -11.91 -2.08
C THR A 164 -29.66 -11.01 -2.80
N LEU A 165 -29.69 -11.04 -4.14
CA LEU A 165 -28.85 -10.15 -4.96
C LEU A 165 -29.20 -8.68 -4.69
N PRO A 166 -28.22 -7.76 -4.82
CA PRO A 166 -28.50 -6.33 -4.82
C PRO A 166 -29.58 -5.96 -5.84
N GLU A 167 -30.45 -5.00 -5.52
CA GLU A 167 -31.64 -4.65 -6.31
C GLU A 167 -31.35 -4.38 -7.80
N HIS A 168 -30.20 -3.77 -8.09
CA HIS A 168 -29.79 -3.45 -9.46
C HIS A 168 -29.10 -4.62 -10.19
N VAL A 169 -28.71 -5.68 -9.47
CA VAL A 169 -28.09 -6.87 -10.07
C VAL A 169 -29.18 -7.85 -10.49
N LYS A 170 -29.37 -8.01 -11.80
CA LYS A 170 -30.36 -8.94 -12.37
C LYS A 170 -29.90 -10.39 -12.25
N ASN A 171 -28.66 -10.62 -12.60
CA ASN A 171 -28.05 -11.93 -12.59
C ASN A 171 -26.55 -11.84 -12.41
N VAL A 172 -25.99 -12.76 -11.64
CA VAL A 172 -24.57 -13.01 -11.55
C VAL A 172 -24.38 -14.51 -11.45
N SER A 173 -23.43 -15.04 -12.22
CA SER A 173 -23.08 -16.44 -12.16
C SER A 173 -21.55 -16.61 -12.26
N ALA A 174 -21.03 -17.50 -11.44
CA ALA A 174 -19.59 -17.79 -11.39
C ALA A 174 -19.38 -19.23 -10.91
N GLU A 175 -19.80 -20.19 -11.72
CA GLU A 175 -19.62 -21.60 -11.39
C GLU A 175 -18.14 -21.91 -11.10
N GLY A 176 -17.89 -22.58 -9.97
CA GLY A 176 -16.54 -22.95 -9.52
C GLY A 176 -15.73 -21.81 -8.88
N ILE A 177 -16.30 -20.62 -8.66
CA ILE A 177 -15.75 -19.60 -7.76
C ILE A 177 -16.25 -19.90 -6.34
N SER A 178 -15.36 -20.04 -5.39
CA SER A 178 -15.70 -20.33 -3.99
C SER A 178 -15.57 -19.13 -3.08
N HIS A 179 -14.76 -18.14 -3.43
CA HIS A 179 -14.50 -16.96 -2.61
C HIS A 179 -14.22 -15.75 -3.50
N VAL A 180 -14.63 -14.58 -3.03
CA VAL A 180 -14.23 -13.27 -3.56
C VAL A 180 -13.31 -12.61 -2.56
N LYS A 181 -12.19 -12.07 -3.00
CA LYS A 181 -11.28 -11.31 -2.15
C LYS A 181 -10.99 -9.95 -2.77
N LEU A 182 -11.50 -8.91 -2.14
CA LEU A 182 -11.19 -7.54 -2.52
C LEU A 182 -9.86 -7.13 -1.90
N ILE A 183 -8.99 -6.56 -2.72
CA ILE A 183 -7.79 -5.84 -2.29
C ILE A 183 -7.92 -4.45 -2.90
N ASP A 184 -8.16 -3.46 -2.08
CA ASP A 184 -8.38 -2.08 -2.48
C ASP A 184 -7.15 -1.19 -2.21
N ALA A 185 -7.23 0.07 -2.62
CA ALA A 185 -6.19 1.07 -2.38
C ALA A 185 -6.32 1.75 -1.01
N SER A 186 -7.14 1.22 -0.10
CA SER A 186 -7.30 1.79 1.25
C SER A 186 -5.95 1.73 1.97
N PRO A 187 -5.50 2.85 2.57
CA PRO A 187 -4.23 2.87 3.29
C PRO A 187 -4.21 1.82 4.40
N ILE A 188 -3.14 1.03 4.45
CA ILE A 188 -2.90 0.12 5.57
C ILE A 188 -2.68 0.97 6.81
N GLY A 189 -3.50 0.74 7.86
CA GLY A 189 -3.26 1.41 9.13
C GLY A 189 -4.01 2.72 9.33
N ILE A 190 -5.22 2.87 8.79
CA ILE A 190 -6.17 3.95 9.15
C ILE A 190 -6.35 4.05 10.68
N ASN A 191 -6.18 2.94 11.41
CA ASN A 191 -6.22 2.92 12.86
C ASN A 191 -4.81 3.18 13.41
N ILE A 192 -4.67 4.21 14.27
CA ILE A 192 -3.44 4.56 14.99
C ILE A 192 -2.80 3.36 15.74
N ARG A 193 -3.59 2.33 16.05
CA ARG A 193 -3.14 1.10 16.69
C ARG A 193 -2.66 0.02 15.72
N SER A 194 -2.81 0.20 14.42
CA SER A 194 -2.31 -0.74 13.42
C SER A 194 -0.80 -0.62 13.24
N THR A 195 -0.15 -1.75 13.01
CA THR A 195 1.27 -1.86 12.68
C THR A 195 1.44 -2.91 11.58
N VAL A 196 2.58 -2.93 10.91
CA VAL A 196 2.90 -3.98 9.91
C VAL A 196 2.74 -5.37 10.52
N ALA A 197 3.22 -5.57 11.76
CA ALA A 197 3.13 -6.86 12.45
C ALA A 197 1.69 -7.29 12.78
N THR A 198 0.78 -6.34 13.08
CA THR A 198 -0.65 -6.68 13.28
C THR A 198 -1.36 -6.95 11.98
N TYR A 199 -1.04 -6.20 10.93
CA TYR A 199 -1.60 -6.42 9.59
C TYR A 199 -1.19 -7.78 9.02
N ALA A 200 0.07 -8.17 9.20
CA ALA A 200 0.60 -9.47 8.80
C ALA A 200 0.21 -10.63 9.73
N ASN A 201 -0.58 -10.37 10.80
CA ASN A 201 -0.93 -11.33 11.85
C ASN A 201 0.27 -11.95 12.60
N VAL A 202 1.43 -11.30 12.57
CA VAL A 202 2.66 -11.78 13.22
C VAL A 202 2.72 -11.37 14.69
N HIS A 203 2.12 -10.27 15.07
CA HIS A 203 2.20 -9.72 16.43
C HIS A 203 1.74 -10.70 17.52
N ASP A 204 0.66 -11.44 17.27
CA ASP A 204 0.13 -12.39 18.24
C ASP A 204 1.09 -13.57 18.48
N GLU A 205 1.78 -14.02 17.44
CA GLU A 205 2.79 -15.06 17.58
C GLU A 205 4.05 -14.53 18.28
N LEU A 206 4.49 -13.31 17.97
CA LEU A 206 5.58 -12.66 18.69
C LEU A 206 5.29 -12.60 20.19
N ARG A 207 4.08 -12.20 20.59
CA ARG A 207 3.68 -12.17 22.00
C ARG A 207 3.81 -13.54 22.68
N LYS A 208 3.42 -14.62 22.00
CA LYS A 208 3.54 -15.99 22.51
C LYS A 208 5.01 -16.41 22.63
N ILE A 209 5.86 -16.03 21.69
CA ILE A 209 7.28 -16.33 21.71
C ILE A 209 7.97 -15.61 22.87
N TYR A 210 7.74 -14.29 23.00
CA TYR A 210 8.33 -13.50 24.08
C TYR A 210 7.88 -13.96 25.48
N ALA A 211 6.63 -14.40 25.63
CA ALA A 211 6.12 -14.94 26.88
C ALA A 211 6.82 -16.24 27.33
N LYS A 212 7.48 -16.96 26.41
CA LYS A 212 8.22 -18.18 26.71
C LYS A 212 9.68 -17.95 27.08
N THR A 213 10.21 -16.74 26.93
CA THR A 213 11.58 -16.38 27.27
C THR A 213 11.81 -16.51 28.79
N ASP A 214 13.05 -16.75 29.20
CA ASP A 214 13.39 -16.86 30.61
C ASP A 214 13.22 -15.53 31.35
N ASP A 215 13.48 -14.41 30.69
CA ASP A 215 13.20 -13.09 31.22
C ASP A 215 11.70 -12.90 31.54
N ALA A 216 10.81 -13.28 30.60
CA ALA A 216 9.37 -13.19 30.81
C ALA A 216 8.90 -14.10 31.96
N LYS A 217 9.41 -15.31 32.05
CA LYS A 217 9.10 -16.26 33.14
C LYS A 217 9.53 -15.69 34.48
N ARG A 218 10.76 -15.18 34.58
CA ARG A 218 11.30 -14.54 35.79
C ARG A 218 10.46 -13.37 36.26
N MET A 219 9.99 -12.54 35.29
CA MET A 219 9.15 -11.35 35.56
C MET A 219 7.66 -11.68 35.61
N LYS A 220 7.27 -12.94 35.40
CA LYS A 220 5.88 -13.43 35.43
C LYS A 220 4.98 -12.81 34.34
N TYR A 221 5.55 -12.37 33.20
CA TYR A 221 4.80 -11.85 32.08
C TYR A 221 4.22 -12.98 31.22
N LYS A 222 2.99 -12.80 30.78
CA LYS A 222 2.26 -13.71 29.88
C LYS A 222 2.07 -13.07 28.52
N ALA A 223 1.67 -13.82 27.50
CA ALA A 223 1.46 -13.30 26.14
C ALA A 223 0.53 -12.08 26.08
N LYS A 224 -0.49 -12.01 26.95
CA LYS A 224 -1.39 -10.86 27.02
C LYS A 224 -0.68 -9.56 27.45
N ASP A 225 0.35 -9.65 28.28
CA ASP A 225 1.05 -8.48 28.82
C ASP A 225 1.86 -7.77 27.72
N PHE A 226 2.25 -8.47 26.67
CA PHE A 226 2.96 -7.94 25.50
C PHE A 226 2.06 -7.27 24.46
N SER A 227 0.75 -7.21 24.67
CA SER A 227 -0.14 -6.44 23.81
C SER A 227 0.03 -4.95 24.07
N TYR A 228 0.45 -4.17 23.07
CA TYR A 228 0.49 -2.72 23.20
C TYR A 228 -0.92 -2.07 23.22
N ASN A 229 -1.97 -2.83 22.91
CA ASN A 229 -3.36 -2.35 22.98
C ASN A 229 -3.98 -2.50 24.38
N THR A 230 -3.70 -3.63 25.04
CA THR A 230 -4.39 -4.00 26.28
C THR A 230 -3.47 -4.57 27.37
N GLY A 231 -2.18 -4.78 27.05
CA GLY A 231 -1.23 -5.44 27.95
C GLY A 231 -0.60 -4.50 28.96
N ASN A 232 -0.05 -5.08 30.04
CA ASN A 232 0.59 -4.34 31.12
C ASN A 232 1.94 -3.71 30.71
N LEU A 233 2.54 -4.18 29.61
CA LEU A 233 3.80 -3.67 29.07
C LEU A 233 3.60 -2.55 28.05
N ARG A 234 2.37 -2.08 27.82
CA ARG A 234 2.10 -0.92 26.97
C ARG A 234 2.61 0.36 27.61
N CYS A 235 2.94 1.33 26.79
CA CYS A 235 3.34 2.65 27.28
C CYS A 235 2.18 3.35 28.01
N PRO A 236 2.33 3.72 29.28
CA PRO A 236 1.24 4.37 30.03
C PRO A 236 0.97 5.79 29.57
N ALA A 237 1.96 6.50 29.00
CA ALA A 237 1.81 7.89 28.58
C ALA A 237 0.95 8.06 27.32
N CYS A 238 1.06 7.14 26.37
CA CYS A 238 0.28 7.18 25.12
C CYS A 238 -0.72 6.01 25.01
N ASP A 239 -0.92 5.26 26.07
CA ASP A 239 -1.79 4.07 26.07
C ASP A 239 -1.54 3.10 24.90
N GLY A 240 -0.26 2.98 24.52
CA GLY A 240 0.18 2.09 23.43
C GLY A 240 -0.07 2.58 21.99
N THR A 241 -0.49 3.83 21.79
CA THR A 241 -0.66 4.41 20.45
C THR A 241 0.68 4.79 19.80
N GLY A 242 1.72 5.04 20.61
CA GLY A 242 3.01 5.56 20.14
C GLY A 242 3.02 7.05 19.87
N GLN A 243 1.87 7.70 19.91
CA GLN A 243 1.66 9.12 19.64
C GLN A 243 0.79 9.75 20.74
N ILE A 244 0.84 11.07 20.86
CA ILE A 244 -0.03 11.87 21.71
C ILE A 244 -0.67 12.94 20.83
N THR A 245 -1.99 13.00 20.81
CA THR A 245 -2.72 14.05 20.11
C THR A 245 -2.74 15.31 20.96
N LEU A 246 -2.26 16.41 20.41
CA LEU A 246 -2.33 17.73 21.02
C LEU A 246 -3.55 18.46 20.46
N ASP A 247 -4.51 18.75 21.33
CA ASP A 247 -5.62 19.66 21.03
C ASP A 247 -5.08 21.10 21.01
N VAL A 248 -4.99 21.69 19.82
CA VAL A 248 -4.57 23.06 19.62
C VAL A 248 -5.79 23.88 19.26
N GLN A 249 -6.27 24.70 20.23
CA GLN A 249 -7.44 25.55 20.02
C GLN A 249 -7.38 26.29 18.67
N PHE A 250 -8.43 26.16 17.86
CA PHE A 250 -8.61 26.77 16.52
C PHE A 250 -7.76 26.19 15.39
N LEU A 251 -6.99 25.09 15.61
CA LEU A 251 -6.25 24.37 14.59
C LEU A 251 -6.66 22.89 14.58
N PRO A 252 -6.43 22.15 13.50
CA PRO A 252 -6.58 20.70 13.53
C PRO A 252 -5.68 20.07 14.59
N ASP A 253 -6.17 19.01 15.22
CA ASP A 253 -5.38 18.20 16.16
C ASP A 253 -4.04 17.79 15.55
N VAL A 254 -2.96 17.91 16.32
CA VAL A 254 -1.61 17.56 15.89
C VAL A 254 -1.14 16.32 16.65
N ASP A 255 -0.87 15.25 15.90
CA ASP A 255 -0.28 14.06 16.48
C ASP A 255 1.24 14.22 16.59
N VAL A 256 1.78 14.07 17.79
CA VAL A 256 3.21 14.09 18.05
C VAL A 256 3.68 12.74 18.58
N VAL A 257 4.90 12.35 18.24
CA VAL A 257 5.50 11.12 18.76
C VAL A 257 5.55 11.18 20.28
N CYS A 258 5.10 10.11 20.93
CA CYS A 258 5.10 10.02 22.39
C CYS A 258 6.52 10.21 22.96
N PRO A 259 6.78 11.20 23.83
CA PRO A 259 8.12 11.48 24.36
C PRO A 259 8.65 10.36 25.26
N GLU A 260 7.77 9.61 25.92
CA GLU A 260 8.16 8.52 26.81
C GLU A 260 8.62 7.28 26.06
N CYS A 261 7.84 6.77 25.13
CA CYS A 261 8.15 5.55 24.40
C CYS A 261 8.81 5.79 23.05
N LYS A 262 8.91 7.04 22.60
CA LYS A 262 9.50 7.44 21.31
C LYS A 262 8.92 6.64 20.12
N GLY A 263 7.61 6.45 20.13
CA GLY A 263 6.89 5.70 19.09
C GLY A 263 6.87 4.18 19.25
N SER A 264 7.65 3.60 20.19
CA SER A 264 7.74 2.14 20.35
C SER A 264 6.45 1.49 20.87
N ARG A 265 5.51 2.26 21.44
CA ARG A 265 4.24 1.81 22.04
C ARG A 265 4.37 1.06 23.36
N TYR A 266 5.58 0.74 23.78
CA TYR A 266 5.87 -0.08 24.96
C TYR A 266 6.51 0.71 26.10
N ALA A 267 6.21 0.28 27.32
CA ALA A 267 6.90 0.75 28.53
C ALA A 267 8.34 0.24 28.59
N LYS A 268 9.18 0.92 29.38
CA LYS A 268 10.61 0.55 29.58
C LYS A 268 10.80 -0.91 30.03
N ALA A 269 9.86 -1.47 30.77
CA ALA A 269 9.92 -2.86 31.22
C ALA A 269 9.89 -3.87 30.06
N ALA A 270 9.24 -3.56 28.94
CA ALA A 270 9.21 -4.45 27.78
C ALA A 270 10.58 -4.62 27.12
N TRP A 271 11.47 -3.63 27.24
CA TRP A 271 12.84 -3.69 26.71
C TRP A 271 13.77 -4.63 27.49
N GLN A 272 13.38 -5.02 28.71
CA GLN A 272 14.14 -5.92 29.55
C GLN A 272 13.86 -7.41 29.24
N VAL A 273 12.80 -7.68 28.48
CA VAL A 273 12.44 -9.02 28.07
C VAL A 273 12.96 -9.27 26.67
N CYS A 274 13.97 -10.10 26.56
CA CYS A 274 14.65 -10.35 25.29
C CYS A 274 14.50 -11.79 24.84
N TYR A 275 14.39 -11.97 23.54
CA TYR A 275 14.59 -13.23 22.84
C TYR A 275 16.05 -13.30 22.39
N GLU A 276 16.71 -14.41 22.67
CA GLU A 276 18.09 -14.66 22.24
C GLU A 276 18.10 -15.77 21.20
N LYS A 277 18.44 -15.41 19.95
CA LYS A 277 18.54 -16.37 18.85
C LYS A 277 19.87 -17.11 18.87
N GLU A 278 20.95 -16.38 19.03
CA GLU A 278 22.32 -16.85 19.09
C GLU A 278 23.00 -16.20 20.30
N PRO A 279 24.02 -16.81 20.90
CA PRO A 279 24.74 -16.21 22.00
C PRO A 279 25.15 -14.77 21.72
N GLY A 280 24.66 -13.84 22.54
CA GLY A 280 24.92 -12.40 22.41
C GLY A 280 24.00 -11.63 21.45
N LYS A 281 23.14 -12.27 20.67
CA LYS A 281 22.13 -11.62 19.82
C LYS A 281 20.77 -11.63 20.49
N ARG A 282 20.53 -10.61 21.30
CA ARG A 282 19.30 -10.45 22.10
C ARG A 282 18.46 -9.31 21.57
N TYR A 283 17.19 -9.57 21.31
CA TYR A 283 16.23 -8.60 20.83
C TYR A 283 14.99 -8.53 21.72
N SER A 284 14.65 -7.35 22.21
CA SER A 284 13.37 -7.13 22.88
C SER A 284 12.22 -7.03 21.86
N LEU A 285 10.98 -7.23 22.32
CA LEU A 285 9.81 -7.08 21.42
C LEU A 285 9.71 -5.68 20.81
N PRO A 286 9.92 -4.56 21.55
CA PRO A 286 9.96 -3.24 20.93
C PRO A 286 11.04 -3.10 19.84
N GLN A 287 12.22 -3.69 20.03
CA GLN A 287 13.27 -3.70 18.99
C GLN A 287 12.84 -4.47 17.76
N MET A 288 12.26 -5.68 17.94
CA MET A 288 11.75 -6.49 16.84
C MET A 288 10.66 -5.75 16.04
N MET A 289 9.75 -5.07 16.72
CA MET A 289 8.69 -4.27 16.11
C MET A 289 9.19 -3.04 15.34
N ALA A 290 10.38 -2.56 15.64
CA ALA A 290 11.02 -1.43 14.97
C ALA A 290 11.89 -1.82 13.77
N MET A 291 12.13 -3.12 13.56
CA MET A 291 12.92 -3.62 12.43
C MET A 291 12.14 -3.51 11.12
N ASP A 292 12.85 -3.29 10.03
CA ASP A 292 12.33 -3.58 8.69
C ASP A 292 12.14 -5.09 8.51
N VAL A 293 11.40 -5.49 7.47
CA VAL A 293 11.04 -6.91 7.24
C VAL A 293 12.28 -7.79 7.06
N ASN A 294 13.28 -7.33 6.31
CA ASN A 294 14.48 -8.12 6.04
C ASN A 294 15.31 -8.34 7.32
N THR A 295 15.48 -7.30 8.11
CA THR A 295 16.16 -7.37 9.42
C THR A 295 15.39 -8.26 10.39
N ALA A 296 14.05 -8.16 10.41
CA ALA A 296 13.21 -8.99 11.26
C ALA A 296 13.30 -10.48 10.88
N LEU A 297 13.31 -10.81 9.59
CA LEU A 297 13.52 -12.18 9.10
C LEU A 297 14.86 -12.75 9.57
N GLN A 298 15.95 -11.96 9.48
CA GLN A 298 17.26 -12.39 9.97
C GLN A 298 17.27 -12.58 11.49
N ALA A 299 16.61 -11.72 12.25
CA ALA A 299 16.52 -11.79 13.70
C ALA A 299 15.59 -12.92 14.18
N ALA A 300 14.49 -13.18 13.46
CA ALA A 300 13.51 -14.21 13.78
C ALA A 300 14.03 -15.63 13.52
N GLY A 301 14.92 -15.84 12.54
CA GLY A 301 15.44 -17.14 12.19
C GLY A 301 14.36 -18.09 11.66
N ASP A 302 14.25 -19.27 12.26
CA ASP A 302 13.35 -20.34 11.79
C ASP A 302 11.89 -20.20 12.25
N TRP A 303 11.46 -19.03 12.68
CA TRP A 303 10.06 -18.84 13.03
C TRP A 303 9.19 -18.89 11.78
N LYS A 304 8.36 -19.92 11.67
CA LYS A 304 7.46 -20.13 10.53
C LYS A 304 6.42 -19.03 10.29
N VAL A 305 6.34 -18.06 11.18
CA VAL A 305 5.30 -17.03 11.22
C VAL A 305 5.82 -15.65 10.76
N VAL A 306 7.12 -15.44 10.76
CA VAL A 306 7.79 -14.24 10.26
C VAL A 306 8.43 -14.55 8.92
#